data_7b78bc67f1d8007952864a681344c985
#
_entry.id   7b78bc67f1d8007952864a681344c985
#
_cell.length_a   1.000
_cell.length_b   1.000
_cell.length_c   1.000
_cell.angle_alpha   90.00
_cell.angle_beta   90.00
_cell.angle_gamma   90.00
#
_symmetry.space_group_name_H-M   'P 1'
#
loop_
_entity.id
_entity.type
_entity.pdbx_description
1 polymer ?
#
loop_
_entity_poly.entity_id
_entity_poly.type
_entity_poly.pdbx_seq_one_letter_code
_entity_poly.pdbx_strand_id
1 'polypeptide(L)'
;MRELLAEYLNNRLSRRGFFRRMVAAGFTAGFVESLLSNLAAAETPADQPSGTYRTATGTGGELLVEQLKAANVKYVFTNPGSTEVGFFDALAGAPEIQPIVGLHEGLVIAMADGYNQVTGETAFVNLHAIAGTAQASGQLFNAHR
;
A
#
# COMPACT_ATOMS: atom_id res chain seq x y z
N MET A 1 -8.97 9.79 22.14
CA MET A 1 -8.84 9.97 20.69
C MET A 1 -9.80 9.08 19.89
N ARG A 2 -9.79 7.74 20.08
CA ARG A 2 -10.69 6.83 19.31
C ARG A 2 -12.16 7.19 19.42
N GLU A 3 -12.67 7.51 20.62
CA GLU A 3 -14.08 7.90 20.81
C GLU A 3 -14.43 9.20 20.12
N LEU A 4 -13.60 10.23 20.25
CA LEU A 4 -13.80 11.52 19.56
C LEU A 4 -13.80 11.36 18.03
N LEU A 5 -12.92 10.52 17.52
CA LEU A 5 -12.88 10.21 16.09
C LEU A 5 -14.14 9.46 15.64
N ALA A 6 -14.60 8.49 16.43
CA ALA A 6 -15.84 7.76 16.15
C ALA A 6 -17.06 8.68 16.18
N GLU A 7 -17.14 9.61 17.14
CA GLU A 7 -18.22 10.61 17.19
C GLU A 7 -18.22 11.53 15.96
N TYR A 8 -17.04 11.92 15.50
CA TYR A 8 -16.89 12.76 14.31
C TYR A 8 -17.29 12.01 13.03
N LEU A 9 -16.76 10.79 12.81
CA LEU A 9 -17.07 9.96 11.65
C LEU A 9 -18.54 9.54 11.56
N ASN A 10 -19.21 9.42 12.72
CA ASN A 10 -20.66 9.14 12.78
C ASN A 10 -21.53 10.40 12.74
N ASN A 11 -21.01 11.56 12.34
CA ASN A 11 -21.70 12.83 12.27
C ASN A 11 -22.32 13.31 13.59
N ARG A 12 -21.86 12.79 14.74
CA ARG A 12 -22.32 13.19 16.08
C ARG A 12 -21.57 14.42 16.61
N LEU A 13 -20.48 14.79 15.95
CA LEU A 13 -19.63 15.92 16.33
C LEU A 13 -19.27 16.75 15.08
N SER A 14 -19.49 18.06 15.15
CA SER A 14 -19.10 18.96 14.06
C SER A 14 -17.58 19.08 13.94
N ARG A 15 -17.05 19.43 12.77
CA ARG A 15 -15.62 19.69 12.52
C ARG A 15 -15.01 20.64 13.56
N ARG A 16 -15.71 21.74 13.86
CA ARG A 16 -15.26 22.70 14.89
C ARG A 16 -15.30 22.11 16.30
N GLY A 17 -16.31 21.31 16.60
CA GLY A 17 -16.43 20.59 17.88
C GLY A 17 -15.32 19.58 18.07
N PHE A 18 -15.02 18.78 17.04
CA PHE A 18 -13.92 17.84 17.04
C PHE A 18 -12.57 18.54 17.25
N PHE A 19 -12.29 19.61 16.49
CA PHE A 19 -11.07 20.40 16.64
C PHE A 19 -10.88 20.89 18.07
N ARG A 20 -11.89 21.53 18.64
CA ARG A 20 -11.83 22.08 20.02
C ARG A 20 -11.57 21.00 21.07
N ARG A 21 -12.23 19.85 20.96
CA ARG A 21 -12.05 18.73 21.91
C ARG A 21 -10.69 18.07 21.77
N MET A 22 -10.17 17.95 20.57
CA MET A 22 -8.82 17.40 20.33
C MET A 22 -7.74 18.32 20.89
N VAL A 23 -7.85 19.62 20.68
CA VAL A 23 -6.92 20.61 21.27
C VAL A 23 -7.02 20.62 22.80
N ALA A 24 -8.23 20.55 23.37
CA ALA A 24 -8.43 20.43 24.81
C ALA A 24 -7.86 19.11 25.40
N ALA A 25 -7.79 18.05 24.59
CA ALA A 25 -7.16 16.79 24.96
C ALA A 25 -5.62 16.80 24.78
N GLY A 26 -5.02 17.95 24.45
CA GLY A 26 -3.56 18.14 24.40
C GLY A 26 -2.92 17.94 23.01
N PHE A 27 -3.70 17.76 21.95
CA PHE A 27 -3.16 17.69 20.60
C PHE A 27 -2.88 19.07 20.03
N THR A 28 -1.79 19.22 19.25
CA THR A 28 -1.48 20.51 18.61
C THR A 28 -2.51 20.85 17.53
N ALA A 29 -2.80 22.15 17.37
CA ALA A 29 -3.75 22.62 16.35
C ALA A 29 -3.35 22.15 14.94
N GLY A 30 -2.06 22.21 14.59
CA GLY A 30 -1.55 21.76 13.30
C GLY A 30 -1.78 20.26 13.05
N PHE A 31 -1.61 19.42 14.07
CA PHE A 31 -1.93 17.99 13.96
C PHE A 31 -3.43 17.76 13.70
N VAL A 32 -4.29 18.47 14.43
CA VAL A 32 -5.75 18.31 14.28
C VAL A 32 -6.22 18.82 12.92
N GLU A 33 -5.66 19.91 12.40
CA GLU A 33 -5.96 20.39 11.05
C GLU A 33 -5.49 19.42 9.97
N SER A 34 -4.28 18.89 10.08
CA SER A 34 -3.78 17.86 9.16
C SER A 34 -4.66 16.61 9.17
N LEU A 35 -5.09 16.16 10.34
CA LEU A 35 -6.00 15.03 10.47
C LEU A 35 -7.35 15.31 9.79
N LEU A 36 -7.94 16.47 10.04
CA LEU A 36 -9.21 16.87 9.44
C LEU A 36 -9.14 17.05 7.91
N SER A 37 -8.02 17.55 7.39
CA SER A 37 -7.82 17.66 5.93
C SER A 37 -7.68 16.29 5.27
N ASN A 38 -6.96 15.36 5.90
CA ASN A 38 -6.83 13.99 5.41
C ASN A 38 -8.18 13.24 5.45
N LEU A 39 -8.98 13.43 6.50
CA LEU A 39 -10.33 12.85 6.58
C LEU A 39 -11.25 13.43 5.50
N ALA A 40 -11.23 14.74 5.27
CA ALA A 40 -12.00 15.38 4.21
C ALA A 40 -11.55 14.94 2.81
N ALA A 41 -10.25 14.72 2.59
CA ALA A 41 -9.75 14.17 1.33
C ALA A 41 -10.20 12.71 1.12
N ALA A 42 -10.33 11.92 2.19
CA ALA A 42 -10.85 10.56 2.12
C ALA A 42 -12.37 10.50 1.87
N GLU A 43 -13.13 11.52 2.30
CA GLU A 43 -14.56 11.65 2.04
C GLU A 43 -14.89 12.24 0.66
N THR A 44 -13.95 12.96 0.04
CA THR A 44 -14.10 13.39 -1.36
C THR A 44 -13.99 12.12 -2.20
N PRO A 45 -15.03 11.73 -2.97
CA PRO A 45 -14.86 10.65 -3.94
C PRO A 45 -13.66 11.05 -4.80
N ALA A 46 -12.59 10.27 -4.75
CA ALA A 46 -11.48 10.45 -5.68
C ALA A 46 -12.14 10.53 -7.06
N ASP A 47 -11.83 11.59 -7.80
CA ASP A 47 -12.29 11.75 -9.17
C ASP A 47 -12.00 10.41 -9.84
N GLN A 48 -13.05 9.61 -10.04
CA GLN A 48 -12.88 8.21 -10.44
C GLN A 48 -12.18 8.28 -11.78
N PRO A 49 -10.96 7.77 -11.93
CA PRO A 49 -10.32 7.81 -13.21
C PRO A 49 -11.31 7.22 -14.21
N SER A 50 -11.55 7.90 -15.33
CA SER A 50 -12.50 7.51 -16.37
C SER A 50 -12.05 6.24 -17.09
N GLY A 51 -11.70 5.21 -16.33
CA GLY A 51 -11.27 3.90 -16.78
C GLY A 51 -12.39 2.87 -16.66
N THR A 52 -12.38 1.90 -17.51
CA THR A 52 -13.28 0.75 -17.45
C THR A 52 -12.91 -0.09 -16.22
N TYR A 53 -13.70 -0.02 -15.16
CA TYR A 53 -13.49 -0.85 -13.98
C TYR A 53 -13.87 -2.31 -14.29
N ARG A 54 -12.98 -3.24 -13.94
CA ARG A 54 -13.31 -4.66 -13.89
C ARG A 54 -13.68 -5.05 -12.47
N THR A 55 -14.83 -5.66 -12.30
CA THR A 55 -15.20 -6.26 -11.03
C THR A 55 -14.56 -7.65 -10.95
N ALA A 56 -13.84 -7.93 -9.88
CA ALA A 56 -13.31 -9.24 -9.56
C ALA A 56 -13.84 -9.68 -8.18
N THR A 57 -14.07 -10.99 -8.02
CA THR A 57 -14.48 -11.59 -6.75
C THR A 57 -13.52 -12.72 -6.44
N GLY A 58 -13.07 -12.79 -5.18
CA GLY A 58 -12.13 -13.80 -4.75
C GLY A 58 -11.57 -13.52 -3.36
N THR A 59 -10.60 -14.29 -2.94
CA THR A 59 -9.80 -14.05 -1.74
C THR A 59 -8.92 -12.81 -1.89
N GLY A 60 -8.39 -12.29 -0.79
CA GLY A 60 -7.47 -11.14 -0.83
C GLY A 60 -6.24 -11.37 -1.73
N GLY A 61 -5.70 -12.60 -1.76
CA GLY A 61 -4.60 -12.98 -2.66
C GLY A 61 -5.00 -12.93 -4.12
N GLU A 62 -6.15 -13.51 -4.47
CA GLU A 62 -6.68 -13.49 -5.85
C GLU A 62 -6.97 -12.07 -6.33
N LEU A 63 -7.56 -11.23 -5.48
CA LEU A 63 -7.83 -9.82 -5.81
C LEU A 63 -6.54 -9.03 -6.03
N LEU A 64 -5.49 -9.28 -5.23
CA LEU A 64 -4.19 -8.67 -5.43
C LEU A 64 -3.58 -9.10 -6.77
N VAL A 65 -3.62 -10.39 -7.10
CA VAL A 65 -3.13 -10.91 -8.38
C VAL A 65 -3.89 -10.29 -9.56
N GLU A 66 -5.22 -10.17 -9.49
CA GLU A 66 -6.00 -9.49 -10.53
C GLU A 66 -5.62 -8.00 -10.67
N GLN A 67 -5.33 -7.33 -9.57
CA GLN A 67 -4.83 -5.95 -9.61
C GLN A 67 -3.44 -5.85 -10.26
N LEU A 68 -2.54 -6.80 -10.00
CA LEU A 68 -1.23 -6.86 -10.64
C LEU A 68 -1.34 -7.10 -12.16
N LYS A 69 -2.26 -7.98 -12.59
CA LYS A 69 -2.58 -8.19 -14.01
C LYS A 69 -3.11 -6.91 -14.65
N ALA A 70 -4.03 -6.22 -13.99
CA ALA A 70 -4.59 -4.96 -14.48
C ALA A 70 -3.52 -3.86 -14.60
N ALA A 71 -2.50 -3.88 -13.74
CA ALA A 71 -1.34 -3.00 -13.78
C ALA A 71 -0.24 -3.47 -14.77
N ASN A 72 -0.48 -4.55 -15.53
CA ASN A 72 0.48 -5.15 -16.47
C ASN A 72 1.82 -5.55 -15.80
N VAL A 73 1.76 -5.96 -14.53
CA VAL A 73 2.94 -6.48 -13.82
C VAL A 73 3.28 -7.86 -14.36
N LYS A 74 4.54 -8.05 -14.77
CA LYS A 74 5.05 -9.32 -15.32
C LYS A 74 5.88 -10.09 -14.31
N TYR A 75 6.51 -9.39 -13.39
CA TYR A 75 7.42 -9.99 -12.41
C TYR A 75 7.11 -9.51 -11.01
N VAL A 76 7.13 -10.44 -10.07
CA VAL A 76 7.09 -10.18 -8.62
C VAL A 76 8.47 -10.46 -8.05
N PHE A 77 9.21 -9.44 -7.69
CA PHE A 77 10.50 -9.61 -7.01
C PHE A 77 10.25 -9.83 -5.52
N THR A 78 10.77 -10.91 -4.95
CA THR A 78 10.35 -11.30 -3.61
C THR A 78 11.42 -12.05 -2.83
N ASN A 79 11.41 -11.87 -1.50
CA ASN A 79 11.91 -12.81 -0.52
C ASN A 79 10.74 -13.16 0.41
N PRO A 80 9.99 -14.27 0.14
CA PRO A 80 8.72 -14.53 0.79
C PRO A 80 8.87 -15.11 2.20
N GLY A 81 7.81 -14.94 2.99
CA GLY A 81 7.67 -15.61 4.29
C GLY A 81 6.29 -16.26 4.45
N SER A 82 5.99 -16.70 5.66
CA SER A 82 4.77 -17.47 5.95
C SER A 82 3.48 -16.66 5.91
N THR A 83 3.54 -15.34 6.02
CA THR A 83 2.34 -14.48 6.03
C THR A 83 1.79 -14.23 4.63
N GLU A 84 2.58 -14.42 3.58
CA GLU A 84 2.23 -14.18 2.19
C GLU A 84 1.69 -15.42 1.46
N VAL A 85 1.47 -16.54 2.17
CA VAL A 85 1.03 -17.83 1.57
C VAL A 85 -0.19 -17.66 0.67
N GLY A 86 -1.23 -16.94 1.13
CA GLY A 86 -2.44 -16.72 0.32
C GLY A 86 -2.21 -15.94 -0.98
N PHE A 87 -1.23 -15.05 -0.99
CA PHE A 87 -0.82 -14.35 -2.21
C PHE A 87 -0.08 -15.27 -3.17
N PHE A 88 0.88 -16.07 -2.68
CA PHE A 88 1.63 -16.99 -3.54
C PHE A 88 0.80 -18.16 -4.04
N ASP A 89 -0.18 -18.62 -3.25
CA ASP A 89 -1.15 -19.61 -3.69
C ASP A 89 -1.97 -19.10 -4.88
N ALA A 90 -2.48 -17.87 -4.77
CA ALA A 90 -3.16 -17.21 -5.88
C ALA A 90 -2.26 -16.97 -7.11
N LEU A 91 -0.99 -16.57 -6.87
CA LEU A 91 -0.01 -16.31 -7.92
C LEU A 91 0.35 -17.59 -8.70
N ALA A 92 0.31 -18.76 -8.06
CA ALA A 92 0.53 -20.04 -8.73
C ALA A 92 -0.54 -20.32 -9.81
N GLY A 93 -1.73 -19.75 -9.69
CA GLY A 93 -2.80 -19.78 -10.69
C GLY A 93 -2.67 -18.74 -11.81
N ALA A 94 -1.62 -17.88 -11.79
CA ALA A 94 -1.42 -16.77 -12.72
C ALA A 94 -0.06 -16.86 -13.45
N PRO A 95 0.10 -17.79 -14.40
CA PRO A 95 1.39 -18.06 -15.05
C PRO A 95 1.95 -16.88 -15.85
N GLU A 96 1.15 -15.87 -16.13
CA GLU A 96 1.55 -14.62 -16.78
C GLU A 96 2.37 -13.71 -15.88
N ILE A 97 2.37 -13.92 -14.55
CA ILE A 97 3.19 -13.18 -13.59
C ILE A 97 4.21 -14.13 -12.98
N GLN A 98 5.49 -13.84 -13.18
CA GLN A 98 6.55 -14.71 -12.72
C GLN A 98 7.20 -14.20 -11.42
N PRO A 99 7.28 -15.01 -10.35
CA PRO A 99 8.03 -14.66 -9.16
C PRO A 99 9.54 -14.79 -9.42
N ILE A 100 10.28 -13.76 -9.04
CA ILE A 100 11.75 -13.72 -9.03
C ILE A 100 12.19 -13.69 -7.56
N VAL A 101 12.70 -14.81 -7.09
CA VAL A 101 13.07 -14.97 -5.68
C VAL A 101 14.51 -14.53 -5.46
N GLY A 102 14.73 -13.58 -4.54
CA GLY A 102 16.02 -13.22 -4.01
C GLY A 102 16.22 -13.79 -2.60
N LEU A 103 17.44 -14.12 -2.26
CA LEU A 103 17.79 -14.70 -0.95
C LEU A 103 18.06 -13.64 0.13
N HIS A 104 17.92 -12.35 -0.21
CA HIS A 104 18.09 -11.22 0.69
C HIS A 104 17.30 -10.04 0.14
N GLU A 105 16.60 -9.33 1.01
CA GLU A 105 15.63 -8.29 0.62
C GLU A 105 16.28 -7.08 -0.07
N GLY A 106 17.49 -6.71 0.35
CA GLY A 106 18.28 -5.69 -0.36
C GLY A 106 18.57 -6.09 -1.81
N LEU A 107 18.86 -7.38 -2.05
CA LEU A 107 19.05 -7.90 -3.41
C LEU A 107 17.75 -7.88 -4.21
N VAL A 108 16.63 -8.20 -3.56
CA VAL A 108 15.30 -8.13 -4.20
C VAL A 108 15.00 -6.72 -4.70
N ILE A 109 15.26 -5.69 -3.88
CA ILE A 109 15.10 -4.30 -4.31
C ILE A 109 16.06 -3.94 -5.44
N ALA A 110 17.33 -4.35 -5.35
CA ALA A 110 18.32 -4.07 -6.40
C ALA A 110 17.94 -4.70 -7.75
N MET A 111 17.39 -5.92 -7.75
CA MET A 111 16.89 -6.57 -8.97
C MET A 111 15.67 -5.82 -9.53
N ALA A 112 14.74 -5.41 -8.69
CA ALA A 112 13.55 -4.66 -9.09
C ALA A 112 13.92 -3.27 -9.66
N ASP A 113 14.86 -2.58 -9.04
CA ASP A 113 15.39 -1.30 -9.50
C ASP A 113 16.09 -1.45 -10.87
N GLY A 114 16.98 -2.45 -11.01
CA GLY A 114 17.62 -2.73 -12.29
C GLY A 114 16.64 -3.08 -13.40
N TYR A 115 15.58 -3.84 -13.09
CA TYR A 115 14.49 -4.09 -14.04
C TYR A 115 13.81 -2.79 -14.49
N ASN A 116 13.44 -1.92 -13.55
CA ASN A 116 12.83 -0.63 -13.87
C ASN A 116 13.76 0.26 -14.71
N GLN A 117 15.04 0.35 -14.33
CA GLN A 117 16.02 1.17 -15.06
C GLN A 117 16.21 0.73 -16.54
N VAL A 118 16.15 -0.58 -16.80
CA VAL A 118 16.32 -1.11 -18.16
C VAL A 118 15.06 -1.06 -18.99
N THR A 119 13.89 -1.32 -18.37
CA THR A 119 12.63 -1.48 -19.10
C THR A 119 11.75 -0.22 -19.06
N GLY A 120 11.91 0.63 -18.06
CA GLY A 120 10.98 1.72 -17.73
C GLY A 120 9.64 1.24 -17.14
N GLU A 121 9.47 -0.07 -16.93
CA GLU A 121 8.26 -0.65 -16.36
C GLU A 121 8.31 -0.61 -14.83
N THR A 122 7.14 -0.41 -14.18
CA THR A 122 7.05 -0.46 -12.73
C THR A 122 7.28 -1.88 -12.22
N ALA A 123 8.23 -2.06 -11.30
CA ALA A 123 8.48 -3.32 -10.64
C ALA A 123 7.56 -3.47 -9.41
N PHE A 124 7.03 -4.67 -9.19
CA PHE A 124 6.32 -5.03 -7.98
C PHE A 124 7.25 -5.83 -7.05
N VAL A 125 7.33 -5.40 -5.80
CA VAL A 125 8.18 -6.03 -4.78
C VAL A 125 7.33 -6.50 -3.61
N ASN A 126 7.55 -7.73 -3.17
CA ASN A 126 7.00 -8.29 -1.95
C ASN A 126 8.13 -8.68 -0.99
N LEU A 127 8.08 -8.19 0.25
CA LEU A 127 9.07 -8.45 1.29
C LEU A 127 8.40 -8.95 2.56
N HIS A 128 9.04 -9.91 3.25
CA HIS A 128 8.48 -10.48 4.45
C HIS A 128 8.59 -9.55 5.65
N ALA A 129 7.46 -8.98 6.04
CA ALA A 129 7.19 -8.24 7.27
C ALA A 129 8.22 -7.12 7.58
N ILE A 130 8.38 -6.82 8.87
CA ILE A 130 9.27 -5.75 9.38
C ILE A 130 10.73 -6.05 9.08
N ALA A 131 11.17 -7.30 9.27
CA ALA A 131 12.55 -7.69 9.07
C ALA A 131 12.98 -7.47 7.62
N GLY A 132 12.17 -7.90 6.66
CA GLY A 132 12.43 -7.71 5.24
C GLY A 132 12.47 -6.24 4.83
N THR A 133 11.55 -5.43 5.33
CA THR A 133 11.57 -3.98 5.07
C THR A 133 12.82 -3.31 5.63
N ALA A 134 13.24 -3.69 6.83
CA ALA A 134 14.45 -3.16 7.45
C ALA A 134 15.72 -3.53 6.64
N GLN A 135 15.82 -4.78 6.18
CA GLN A 135 16.92 -5.26 5.34
C GLN A 135 16.98 -4.58 3.96
N ALA A 136 15.81 -4.22 3.42
CA ALA A 136 15.68 -3.55 2.13
C ALA A 136 15.99 -2.06 2.16
N SER A 137 15.95 -1.39 3.33
CA SER A 137 15.94 0.07 3.45
C SER A 137 17.10 0.77 2.75
N GLY A 138 18.31 0.23 2.82
CA GLY A 138 19.48 0.78 2.13
C GLY A 138 19.34 0.81 0.61
N GLN A 139 18.80 -0.25 0.02
CA GLN A 139 18.58 -0.32 -1.43
C GLN A 139 17.36 0.48 -1.87
N LEU A 140 16.32 0.60 -1.05
CA LEU A 140 15.21 1.53 -1.31
C LEU A 140 15.68 2.97 -1.40
N PHE A 141 16.62 3.37 -0.53
CA PHE A 141 17.24 4.68 -0.61
C PHE A 141 18.04 4.89 -1.91
N ASN A 142 18.76 3.87 -2.37
CA ASN A 142 19.49 3.92 -3.65
C ASN A 142 18.54 4.01 -4.84
N ALA A 143 17.46 3.23 -4.86
CA ALA A 143 16.48 3.22 -5.94
C ALA A 143 15.67 4.53 -6.04
N HIS A 144 15.59 5.33 -4.96
CA HIS A 144 14.88 6.61 -4.94
C HIS A 144 15.68 7.75 -5.58
N ARG A 145 16.97 7.60 -5.87
CA ARG A 145 17.82 8.64 -6.48
C ARG A 145 17.74 8.65 -7.99
#